data_012e8e16ca9b0ef466a3c889aba5c923
#
_entry.id   012e8e16ca9b0ef466a3c889aba5c923
#
_cell.length_a   1.000
_cell.length_b   1.000
_cell.length_c   1.000
_cell.angle_alpha   90.00
_cell.angle_beta   90.00
_cell.angle_gamma   90.00
#
_symmetry.space_group_name_H-M   'P 1'
#
loop_
_entity.id
_entity.type
_entity.pdbx_description
1 polymer ?
#
loop_
_entity_poly.entity_id
_entity_poly.type
_entity_poly.pdbx_seq_one_letter_code
_entity_poly.pdbx_strand_id
1 'polypeptide(L)'
;MNMEALGMIETKGFVGAVEAADAMTKAANVVLVGREYIGGGYVTVFVRGDVGAVKSATDAGAAAARRVGELVSVHVIPRPHRELEQVLESNGLGGKQLGGADAKQITAGSQEDGKRSLQSGNKDRVK
;
A
#
# COMPACT_ATOMS: atom_id res chain seq x y z
N MET A 1 -7.43 -15.40 -9.78
CA MET A 1 -6.13 -14.83 -9.37
C MET A 1 -5.66 -15.48 -8.09
N ASN A 2 -4.43 -15.96 -8.04
CA ASN A 2 -3.79 -16.44 -6.82
C ASN A 2 -3.27 -15.23 -6.02
N MET A 3 -3.58 -15.17 -4.73
CA MET A 3 -3.21 -14.07 -3.84
C MET A 3 -2.11 -14.49 -2.86
N GLU A 4 -1.26 -15.43 -3.25
CA GLU A 4 -0.29 -16.08 -2.38
C GLU A 4 0.87 -15.17 -1.97
N ALA A 5 1.44 -14.44 -2.94
CA ALA A 5 2.58 -13.57 -2.68
C ALA A 5 2.16 -12.20 -2.12
N LEU A 6 3.03 -11.60 -1.32
CA LEU A 6 2.89 -10.25 -0.78
C LEU A 6 4.04 -9.38 -1.30
N GLY A 7 3.71 -8.24 -1.88
CA GLY A 7 4.67 -7.22 -2.26
C GLY A 7 4.50 -5.97 -1.41
N MET A 8 5.61 -5.34 -1.05
CA MET A 8 5.63 -4.12 -0.24
C MET A 8 6.60 -3.11 -0.83
N ILE A 9 6.17 -1.87 -0.89
CA ILE A 9 7.05 -0.74 -1.22
C ILE A 9 6.89 0.32 -0.14
N GLU A 10 8.01 0.71 0.48
CA GLU A 10 8.06 1.81 1.43
C GLU A 10 8.73 3.02 0.80
N THR A 11 8.09 4.16 0.91
CA THR A 11 8.59 5.45 0.44
C THR A 11 8.60 6.47 1.56
N LYS A 12 9.42 7.49 1.41
CA LYS A 12 9.31 8.70 2.22
C LYS A 12 8.42 9.68 1.47
N GLY A 13 7.27 9.99 2.07
CA GLY A 13 6.28 10.87 1.46
C GLY A 13 5.21 10.14 0.67
N PHE A 14 4.10 10.83 0.51
CA PHE A 14 2.87 10.31 -0.08
C PHE A 14 2.96 10.17 -1.61
N VAL A 15 3.63 11.10 -2.27
CA VAL A 15 3.69 11.14 -3.75
C VAL A 15 4.36 9.89 -4.31
N GLY A 16 5.48 9.48 -3.73
CA GLY A 16 6.17 8.26 -4.13
C GLY A 16 5.31 7.01 -3.94
N ALA A 17 4.55 6.96 -2.84
CA ALA A 17 3.65 5.84 -2.55
C ALA A 17 2.51 5.74 -3.56
N VAL A 18 1.89 6.86 -3.93
CA VAL A 18 0.81 6.91 -4.93
C VAL A 18 1.32 6.46 -6.31
N GLU A 19 2.47 6.96 -6.71
CA GLU A 19 3.08 6.58 -8.00
C GLU A 19 3.47 5.10 -8.01
N ALA A 20 4.00 4.58 -6.91
CA ALA A 20 4.31 3.16 -6.78
C ALA A 20 3.05 2.30 -6.89
N ALA A 21 1.99 2.67 -6.18
CA ALA A 21 0.72 1.93 -6.21
C ALA A 21 0.12 1.90 -7.62
N ASP A 22 0.09 3.03 -8.30
CA ASP A 22 -0.40 3.16 -9.66
C ASP A 22 0.42 2.30 -10.63
N ALA A 23 1.74 2.41 -10.58
CA ALA A 23 2.63 1.65 -11.45
C ALA A 23 2.52 0.13 -11.22
N MET A 24 2.40 -0.29 -9.96
CA MET A 24 2.25 -1.72 -9.63
C MET A 24 0.99 -2.32 -10.21
N THR A 25 -0.14 -1.65 -10.06
CA THR A 25 -1.42 -2.16 -10.52
C THR A 25 -1.57 -2.11 -12.05
N LYS A 26 -0.85 -1.22 -12.71
CA LYS A 26 -0.78 -1.16 -14.18
C LYS A 26 0.18 -2.16 -14.79
N ALA A 27 1.27 -2.48 -14.10
CA ALA A 27 2.34 -3.34 -14.65
C ALA A 27 2.02 -4.83 -14.63
N ALA A 28 1.21 -5.28 -13.68
CA ALA A 28 0.94 -6.71 -13.49
C ALA A 28 -0.44 -6.92 -12.86
N ASN A 29 -0.92 -8.16 -12.94
CA ASN A 29 -2.21 -8.55 -12.35
C ASN A 29 -2.05 -8.77 -10.85
N VAL A 30 -2.01 -7.68 -10.10
CA VAL A 30 -1.93 -7.65 -8.64
C VAL A 30 -3.08 -6.81 -8.08
N VAL A 31 -3.41 -7.04 -6.81
CA VAL A 31 -4.43 -6.27 -6.09
C VAL A 31 -3.73 -5.43 -5.04
N LEU A 32 -4.00 -4.13 -5.05
CA LEU A 32 -3.58 -3.24 -3.97
C LEU A 32 -4.48 -3.51 -2.77
N VAL A 33 -3.90 -4.03 -1.69
CA VAL A 33 -4.68 -4.45 -0.51
C VAL A 33 -4.64 -3.44 0.62
N GLY A 34 -3.75 -2.49 0.57
CA GLY A 34 -3.73 -1.43 1.56
C GLY A 34 -2.47 -0.61 1.56
N ARG A 35 -2.47 0.35 2.46
CA ARG A 35 -1.34 1.22 2.75
C ARG A 35 -1.26 1.50 4.23
N GLU A 36 -0.06 1.73 4.72
CA GLU A 36 0.19 2.05 6.13
C GLU A 36 1.06 3.30 6.23
N TYR A 37 0.67 4.19 7.12
CA TYR A 37 1.46 5.35 7.52
C TYR A 37 2.20 5.01 8.80
N ILE A 38 3.54 4.99 8.74
CA ILE A 38 4.36 4.48 9.85
C ILE A 38 4.85 5.62 10.76
N GLY A 39 4.59 6.85 10.40
CA GLY A 39 5.15 8.03 11.08
C GLY A 39 6.43 8.53 10.42
N GLY A 40 6.84 9.74 10.74
CA GLY A 40 8.02 10.35 10.13
C GLY A 40 7.92 10.61 8.63
N GLY A 41 6.72 10.55 8.07
CA GLY A 41 6.50 10.69 6.62
C GLY A 41 6.67 9.42 5.81
N TYR A 42 6.87 8.27 6.45
CA TYR A 42 7.02 6.98 5.77
C TYR A 42 5.65 6.38 5.43
N VAL A 43 5.52 5.89 4.20
CA VAL A 43 4.31 5.24 3.70
C VAL A 43 4.67 3.90 3.08
N THR A 44 3.95 2.85 3.46
CA THR A 44 4.10 1.52 2.87
C THR A 44 2.83 1.16 2.10
N VAL A 45 2.98 0.68 0.88
CA VAL A 45 1.89 0.14 0.07
C VAL A 45 2.06 -1.35 -0.13
N PHE A 46 0.97 -2.09 -0.12
CA PHE A 46 0.94 -3.55 -0.15
C PHE A 46 0.13 -4.05 -1.33
N VAL A 47 0.67 -5.02 -2.05
CA VAL A 47 -0.02 -5.72 -3.13
C VAL A 47 0.01 -7.22 -2.92
N ARG A 48 -1.01 -7.91 -3.42
CA ARG A 48 -1.12 -9.37 -3.42
C ARG A 48 -1.33 -9.88 -4.84
N GLY A 49 -0.88 -11.10 -5.08
CA GLY A 49 -1.05 -11.77 -6.37
C GLY A 49 -0.12 -12.98 -6.49
N ASP A 50 0.00 -13.52 -7.69
CA ASP A 50 0.99 -14.54 -8.01
C ASP A 50 2.41 -13.97 -7.83
N VAL A 51 3.35 -14.82 -7.42
CA VAL A 51 4.73 -14.39 -7.14
C VAL A 51 5.40 -13.67 -8.32
N GLY A 52 5.21 -14.16 -9.53
CA GLY A 52 5.75 -13.53 -10.74
C GLY A 52 5.14 -12.15 -11.00
N ALA A 53 3.82 -12.03 -10.82
CA ALA A 53 3.11 -10.76 -10.96
C ALA A 53 3.53 -9.76 -9.89
N VAL A 54 3.67 -10.20 -8.63
CA VAL A 54 4.11 -9.35 -7.52
C VAL A 54 5.54 -8.85 -7.74
N LYS A 55 6.45 -9.70 -8.22
CA LYS A 55 7.83 -9.29 -8.56
C LYS A 55 7.84 -8.22 -9.65
N SER A 56 7.12 -8.45 -10.75
CA SER A 56 7.00 -7.48 -11.83
C SER A 56 6.39 -6.17 -11.37
N ALA A 57 5.34 -6.25 -10.56
CA ALA A 57 4.67 -5.08 -9.99
C ALA A 57 5.62 -4.26 -9.10
N THR A 58 6.32 -4.91 -8.17
CA THR A 58 7.23 -4.21 -7.25
C THR A 58 8.42 -3.58 -7.99
N ASP A 59 8.95 -4.22 -9.02
CA ASP A 59 10.00 -3.64 -9.86
C ASP A 59 9.51 -2.34 -10.53
N ALA A 60 8.32 -2.38 -11.12
CA ALA A 60 7.72 -1.20 -11.76
C ALA A 60 7.40 -0.10 -10.73
N GLY A 61 6.87 -0.47 -9.59
CA GLY A 61 6.54 0.46 -8.51
C GLY A 61 7.78 1.14 -7.92
N ALA A 62 8.85 0.38 -7.72
CA ALA A 62 10.13 0.90 -7.24
C ALA A 62 10.71 1.93 -8.21
N ALA A 63 10.71 1.63 -9.50
CA ALA A 63 11.19 2.55 -10.53
C ALA A 63 10.36 3.83 -10.56
N ALA A 64 9.04 3.72 -10.47
CA ALA A 64 8.14 4.87 -10.45
C ALA A 64 8.37 5.76 -9.21
N ALA A 65 8.50 5.14 -8.03
CA ALA A 65 8.76 5.88 -6.79
C ALA A 65 10.08 6.65 -6.85
N ARG A 66 11.13 6.05 -7.38
CA ARG A 66 12.45 6.70 -7.52
C ARG A 66 12.41 7.94 -8.41
N ARG A 67 11.53 7.97 -9.42
CA ARG A 67 11.42 9.12 -10.34
C ARG A 67 10.82 10.36 -9.70
N VAL A 68 9.96 10.19 -8.70
CA VAL A 68 9.18 11.30 -8.13
C VAL A 68 9.44 11.55 -6.65
N GLY A 69 10.19 10.66 -5.98
CA GLY A 69 10.42 10.77 -4.56
C GLY A 69 11.53 9.85 -4.08
N GLU A 70 11.51 9.54 -2.79
CA GLU A 70 12.50 8.71 -2.13
C GLU A 70 11.95 7.31 -1.88
N LEU A 71 12.56 6.30 -2.51
CA LEU A 71 12.29 4.90 -2.25
C LEU A 71 13.12 4.45 -1.05
N VAL A 72 12.47 3.91 -0.03
CA VAL A 72 13.12 3.43 1.19
C VAL A 72 13.41 1.94 1.11
N SER A 73 12.42 1.13 0.78
CA SER A 73 12.61 -0.32 0.70
C SER A 73 11.58 -0.98 -0.22
N VAL A 74 11.95 -2.16 -0.71
CA VAL A 74 11.11 -3.05 -1.52
C VAL A 74 11.25 -4.45 -0.97
N HIS A 75 10.14 -5.12 -0.72
CA HIS A 75 10.12 -6.51 -0.27
C HIS A 75 9.11 -7.32 -1.04
N VAL A 76 9.47 -8.56 -1.37
CA VAL A 76 8.56 -9.56 -1.91
C VAL A 76 8.64 -10.79 -1.01
N ILE A 77 7.51 -11.22 -0.49
CA ILE A 77 7.38 -12.46 0.27
C ILE A 77 6.57 -13.42 -0.61
N PRO A 78 7.21 -14.43 -1.23
CA PRO A 78 6.52 -15.32 -2.16
C PRO A 78 5.38 -16.10 -1.55
N ARG A 79 5.55 -16.52 -0.29
CA ARG A 79 4.51 -17.18 0.50
C ARG A 79 4.66 -16.74 1.94
N PRO A 80 3.81 -15.79 2.42
CA PRO A 80 3.84 -15.38 3.82
C PRO A 80 3.56 -16.57 4.74
N HIS A 81 4.28 -16.63 5.86
CA HIS A 81 4.06 -17.65 6.88
C HIS A 81 2.62 -17.54 7.41
N ARG A 82 2.04 -18.68 7.81
CA ARG A 82 0.67 -18.73 8.29
C ARG A 82 0.36 -17.72 9.41
N GLU A 83 1.29 -17.54 10.34
CA GLU A 83 1.14 -16.55 11.42
C GLU A 83 1.13 -15.12 10.88
N LEU A 84 1.95 -14.83 9.87
CA LEU A 84 1.93 -13.53 9.20
C LEU A 84 0.62 -13.31 8.46
N GLU A 85 0.08 -14.33 7.79
CA GLU A 85 -1.22 -14.24 7.12
C GLU A 85 -2.34 -13.85 8.10
N GLN A 86 -2.34 -14.43 9.30
CA GLN A 86 -3.32 -14.08 10.33
C GLN A 86 -3.22 -12.59 10.73
N VAL A 87 -2.01 -12.06 10.88
CA VAL A 87 -1.77 -10.65 11.19
C VAL A 87 -2.22 -9.77 10.02
N LEU A 88 -1.91 -10.15 8.79
CA LEU A 88 -2.32 -9.42 7.59
C LEU A 88 -3.85 -9.39 7.45
N GLU A 89 -4.51 -10.52 7.68
CA GLU A 89 -5.98 -10.60 7.64
C GLU A 89 -6.63 -9.71 8.69
N SER A 90 -6.10 -9.69 9.91
CA SER A 90 -6.63 -8.87 10.99
C SER A 90 -6.46 -7.36 10.72
N ASN A 91 -5.51 -6.98 9.89
CA ASN A 91 -5.27 -5.60 9.47
C ASN A 91 -5.87 -5.26 8.09
N GLY A 92 -6.68 -6.14 7.54
CA GLY A 92 -7.31 -5.92 6.23
C GLY A 92 -6.37 -6.12 5.03
N LEU A 93 -5.19 -6.68 5.26
CA LEU A 93 -4.16 -6.90 4.22
C LEU A 93 -4.10 -8.36 3.76
N GLY A 94 -5.07 -9.18 4.17
CA GLY A 94 -5.16 -10.57 3.76
C GLY A 94 -5.44 -10.74 2.27
N GLY A 95 -5.17 -11.93 1.77
CA GLY A 95 -5.31 -12.24 0.35
C GLY A 95 -6.76 -12.41 -0.14
N LYS A 96 -7.75 -12.08 0.66
CA LYS A 96 -9.15 -12.14 0.22
C LYS A 96 -9.45 -11.00 -0.74
N GLN A 97 -10.04 -11.34 -1.86
CA GLN A 97 -10.53 -10.35 -2.79
C GLN A 97 -11.58 -9.49 -2.09
N LEU A 98 -11.29 -8.20 -1.97
CA LEU A 98 -12.25 -7.26 -1.40
C LEU A 98 -13.46 -7.16 -2.33
N GLY A 99 -14.64 -7.49 -1.82
CA GLY A 99 -15.89 -7.20 -2.52
C GLY A 99 -16.06 -5.68 -2.67
N GLY A 100 -16.94 -5.25 -3.57
CA GLY A 100 -17.14 -3.83 -3.84
C GLY A 100 -17.49 -2.97 -2.63
N ALA A 101 -18.06 -3.57 -1.57
CA ALA A 101 -18.37 -2.87 -0.32
C ALA A 101 -17.10 -2.58 0.51
N ASP A 102 -16.14 -3.50 0.52
CA ASP A 102 -14.90 -3.34 1.27
C ASP A 102 -13.98 -2.30 0.62
N ALA A 103 -13.99 -2.23 -0.71
CA ALA A 103 -13.25 -1.21 -1.45
C ALA A 103 -13.74 0.21 -1.14
N LYS A 104 -15.05 0.40 -0.95
CA LYS A 104 -15.64 1.67 -0.52
C LYS A 104 -15.22 2.07 0.89
N GLN A 105 -15.08 1.09 1.79
CA GLN A 105 -14.71 1.34 3.17
C GLN A 105 -13.25 1.79 3.30
N ILE A 106 -12.36 1.23 2.50
CA ILE A 106 -10.94 1.65 2.45
C ILE A 106 -10.80 3.09 1.93
N THR A 107 -11.52 3.43 0.86
CA THR A 107 -11.52 4.79 0.30
C THR A 107 -12.16 5.82 1.23
N ALA A 108 -13.23 5.45 1.93
CA ALA A 108 -13.88 6.32 2.92
C ALA A 108 -12.97 6.59 4.13
N GLY A 109 -12.29 5.55 4.63
CA GLY A 109 -11.34 5.70 5.74
C GLY A 109 -10.18 6.63 5.40
N SER A 110 -9.66 6.56 4.19
CA SER A 110 -8.58 7.44 3.76
C SER A 110 -9.01 8.90 3.57
N GLN A 111 -10.27 9.15 3.23
CA GLN A 111 -10.80 10.51 3.16
C GLN A 111 -11.01 11.13 4.55
N GLU A 112 -11.45 10.35 5.52
CA GLU A 112 -11.64 10.83 6.89
C GLU A 112 -10.29 11.14 7.55
N ASP A 113 -9.29 10.32 7.37
CA ASP A 113 -7.96 10.56 7.91
C ASP A 113 -7.33 11.82 7.29
N GLY A 114 -7.54 12.05 6.01
CA GLY A 114 -7.09 13.26 5.33
C GLY A 114 -7.76 14.53 5.89
N LYS A 115 -9.05 14.47 6.16
CA LYS A 115 -9.79 15.57 6.76
C LYS A 115 -9.37 15.86 8.20
N ARG A 116 -9.12 14.82 9.00
CA ARG A 116 -8.63 14.98 10.38
C ARG A 116 -7.26 15.62 10.44
N SER A 117 -6.34 15.21 9.58
CA SER A 117 -5.01 15.80 9.55
C SER A 117 -5.03 17.28 9.12
N LEU A 118 -5.88 17.64 8.18
CA LEU A 118 -6.08 19.03 7.76
C LEU A 118 -6.71 19.90 8.87
N GLN A 119 -7.68 19.34 9.63
CA GLN A 119 -8.29 20.05 10.74
C GLN A 119 -7.35 20.25 11.92
N SER A 120 -6.51 19.26 12.24
CA SER A 120 -5.51 19.40 13.31
C SER A 120 -4.44 20.42 12.94
N GLY A 121 -4.00 20.42 11.69
CA GLY A 121 -3.04 21.41 11.17
C GLY A 121 -3.58 22.84 11.21
N ASN A 122 -4.87 23.01 10.96
CA ASN A 122 -5.50 24.33 10.99
C ASN A 122 -5.72 24.85 12.43
N LYS A 123 -5.98 23.96 13.39
CA LYS A 123 -6.08 24.33 14.80
C LYS A 123 -4.73 24.78 15.36
N ASP A 124 -3.64 24.19 14.98
CA ASP A 124 -2.29 24.55 15.42
C ASP A 124 -1.83 25.89 14.83
N ARG A 125 -2.38 26.32 13.68
CA ARG A 125 -2.08 27.61 13.07
C ARG A 125 -2.84 28.78 13.69
N VAL A 126 -3.94 28.53 14.34
CA VAL A 126 -4.81 29.57 14.95
C VAL A 126 -4.38 29.89 16.39
N LYS A 127 -3.55 29.08 16.95
CA LYS A 127 -2.93 29.29 18.25
C LYS A 127 -1.58 29.98 18.12
#